data_33fea49ee9259f5c1cecef3405451a23
#
_entry.id   33fea49ee9259f5c1cecef3405451a23
#
_cell.length_a   1.000
_cell.length_b   1.000
_cell.length_c   1.000
_cell.angle_alpha   90.00
_cell.angle_beta   90.00
_cell.angle_gamma   90.00
#
_symmetry.space_group_name_H-M   'P 1'
#
loop_
_entity.id
_entity.type
_entity.pdbx_description
1 polymer ?
#
loop_
_entity_poly.entity_id
_entity_poly.type
_entity_poly.pdbx_seq_one_letter_code
_entity_poly.pdbx_strand_id
1 'polypeptide(L)'
;MKKLSLLLLIIPFLVFGQTTHYYDWGYNKANQQINIELGDTVEWTWVGGGNHNLVSTSGIESFNSGFGGAGKTFSHTFNSEGSTNYVCTPHSGNMYGTVNVSNSLSLSPDINNNHIKIYPNPTTSIVKLQGDKEYYIEVYTLQGKKVMALTGNTIDMSHLSSATYIVKALDKVENEEVSYKVVKN
;
A
#
# COMPACT_ATOMS: atom_id res chain seq x y z
N MET A 1 3.92 -25.23 51.55
CA MET A 1 3.08 -25.25 50.35
C MET A 1 3.42 -24.01 49.50
N LYS A 2 4.18 -24.18 48.41
CA LYS A 2 4.59 -23.07 47.52
C LYS A 2 3.43 -22.77 46.53
N LYS A 3 2.85 -21.57 46.61
CA LYS A 3 1.82 -21.12 45.66
C LYS A 3 2.51 -20.75 44.33
N LEU A 4 2.26 -21.53 43.30
CA LEU A 4 2.72 -21.23 41.92
C LEU A 4 1.78 -20.19 41.33
N SER A 5 2.23 -18.93 41.26
CA SER A 5 1.49 -17.88 40.54
C SER A 5 1.69 -18.08 39.04
N LEU A 6 0.64 -18.50 38.33
CA LEU A 6 0.60 -18.59 36.87
C LEU A 6 0.46 -17.17 36.33
N LEU A 7 1.56 -16.62 35.80
CA LEU A 7 1.55 -15.34 35.09
C LEU A 7 0.97 -15.57 33.68
N LEU A 8 -0.28 -15.16 33.48
CA LEU A 8 -0.94 -15.23 32.17
C LEU A 8 -0.36 -14.13 31.28
N LEU A 9 0.53 -14.50 30.36
CA LEU A 9 1.11 -13.58 29.37
C LEU A 9 0.05 -13.30 28.28
N ILE A 10 -0.64 -12.17 28.35
CA ILE A 10 -1.55 -11.71 27.29
C ILE A 10 -0.68 -11.14 26.17
N ILE A 11 -0.46 -11.93 25.13
CA ILE A 11 0.17 -11.48 23.89
C ILE A 11 -0.92 -10.77 23.08
N PRO A 12 -0.80 -9.46 22.77
CA PRO A 12 -1.76 -8.81 21.89
C PRO A 12 -1.61 -9.43 20.48
N PHE A 13 -2.64 -10.13 20.05
CA PHE A 13 -2.79 -10.54 18.66
C PHE A 13 -3.09 -9.26 17.85
N LEU A 14 -2.13 -8.81 17.05
CA LEU A 14 -2.39 -7.82 16.00
C LEU A 14 -3.19 -8.55 14.91
N VAL A 15 -4.51 -8.44 14.98
CA VAL A 15 -5.40 -8.86 13.91
C VAL A 15 -5.29 -7.78 12.84
N PHE A 16 -4.58 -8.04 11.76
CA PHE A 16 -4.71 -7.26 10.54
C PHE A 16 -6.12 -7.50 10.02
N GLY A 17 -6.93 -6.45 9.99
CA GLY A 17 -8.30 -6.54 9.50
C GLY A 17 -8.28 -6.81 8.00
N GLN A 18 -8.67 -8.03 7.58
CA GLN A 18 -8.93 -8.33 6.18
C GLN A 18 -10.18 -7.58 5.74
N THR A 19 -10.08 -6.87 4.63
CA THR A 19 -11.18 -6.10 4.04
C THR A 19 -11.74 -6.84 2.82
N THR A 20 -13.07 -6.80 2.66
CA THR A 20 -13.71 -7.28 1.42
C THR A 20 -14.11 -6.09 0.57
N HIS A 21 -13.63 -6.06 -0.65
CA HIS A 21 -13.91 -5.03 -1.66
C HIS A 21 -14.93 -5.57 -2.66
N TYR A 22 -16.00 -4.81 -2.92
CA TYR A 22 -17.12 -5.24 -3.75
C TYR A 22 -17.12 -4.54 -5.10
N TYR A 23 -17.19 -5.30 -6.19
CA TYR A 23 -17.19 -4.80 -7.56
C TYR A 23 -18.27 -5.44 -8.42
N ASP A 24 -18.88 -4.63 -9.27
CA ASP A 24 -19.75 -5.12 -10.31
C ASP A 24 -18.96 -5.75 -11.45
N TRP A 25 -19.45 -6.89 -11.98
CA TRP A 25 -18.92 -7.58 -13.14
C TRP A 25 -19.99 -7.79 -14.19
N GLY A 26 -19.80 -7.26 -15.41
CA GLY A 26 -20.76 -7.32 -16.49
C GLY A 26 -20.25 -6.67 -17.76
N TYR A 27 -21.06 -6.71 -18.82
CA TYR A 27 -20.67 -6.12 -20.10
C TYR A 27 -20.33 -4.63 -19.96
N ASN A 28 -19.28 -4.17 -20.65
CA ASN A 28 -18.68 -2.82 -20.55
C ASN A 28 -17.98 -2.49 -19.22
N LYS A 29 -17.68 -3.48 -18.41
CA LYS A 29 -16.77 -3.30 -17.25
C LYS A 29 -15.32 -3.57 -17.69
N ALA A 30 -14.75 -2.63 -18.47
CA ALA A 30 -13.41 -2.69 -19.01
C ALA A 30 -12.44 -1.87 -18.15
N ASN A 31 -11.16 -2.27 -18.15
CA ASN A 31 -10.05 -1.58 -17.49
C ASN A 31 -10.31 -1.28 -15.99
N GLN A 32 -10.95 -2.22 -15.28
CA GLN A 32 -11.10 -2.08 -13.82
C GLN A 32 -9.71 -2.13 -13.17
N GLN A 33 -9.37 -1.11 -12.39
CA GLN A 33 -8.15 -1.06 -11.58
C GLN A 33 -8.53 -1.17 -10.12
N ILE A 34 -8.16 -2.26 -9.49
CA ILE A 34 -8.50 -2.58 -8.11
C ILE A 34 -7.19 -2.57 -7.31
N ASN A 35 -7.07 -1.67 -6.32
CA ASN A 35 -5.92 -1.62 -5.44
C ASN A 35 -6.36 -2.08 -4.05
N ILE A 36 -5.68 -3.09 -3.51
CA ILE A 36 -6.00 -3.72 -2.23
C ILE A 36 -4.73 -4.02 -1.42
N GLU A 37 -4.93 -4.35 -0.15
CA GLU A 37 -3.86 -4.81 0.72
C GLU A 37 -3.72 -6.33 0.69
N LEU A 38 -2.52 -6.79 1.03
CA LEU A 38 -2.24 -8.23 1.16
C LEU A 38 -3.16 -8.86 2.21
N GLY A 39 -3.84 -9.93 1.82
CA GLY A 39 -4.83 -10.61 2.63
C GLY A 39 -6.26 -10.16 2.40
N ASP A 40 -6.49 -9.06 1.67
CA ASP A 40 -7.82 -8.61 1.32
C ASP A 40 -8.52 -9.55 0.33
N THR A 41 -9.85 -9.47 0.34
CA THR A 41 -10.71 -10.23 -0.55
C THR A 41 -11.39 -9.29 -1.54
N VAL A 42 -11.45 -9.66 -2.81
CA VAL A 42 -12.31 -9.01 -3.80
C VAL A 42 -13.50 -9.92 -4.09
N GLU A 43 -14.70 -9.35 -4.01
CA GLU A 43 -15.94 -10.01 -4.41
C GLU A 43 -16.52 -9.31 -5.64
N TRP A 44 -16.72 -10.05 -6.71
CA TRP A 44 -17.39 -9.58 -7.91
C TRP A 44 -18.83 -10.10 -7.95
N THR A 45 -19.76 -9.21 -8.25
CA THR A 45 -21.18 -9.55 -8.46
C THR A 45 -21.55 -9.34 -9.92
N TRP A 46 -22.11 -10.37 -10.56
CA TRP A 46 -22.55 -10.29 -11.96
C TRP A 46 -23.77 -9.39 -12.08
N VAL A 47 -23.64 -8.32 -12.88
CA VAL A 47 -24.72 -7.37 -13.18
C VAL A 47 -25.09 -7.41 -14.66
N GLY A 48 -26.36 -7.11 -14.97
CA GLY A 48 -26.85 -7.15 -16.35
C GLY A 48 -27.14 -8.55 -16.89
N GLY A 49 -27.49 -8.63 -18.18
CA GLY A 49 -27.78 -9.89 -18.86
C GLY A 49 -26.52 -10.56 -19.41
N GLY A 50 -26.68 -11.83 -19.78
CA GLY A 50 -25.61 -12.61 -20.40
C GLY A 50 -24.98 -13.63 -19.45
N ASN A 51 -24.15 -14.48 -20.03
CA ASN A 51 -23.41 -15.51 -19.30
C ASN A 51 -21.91 -15.15 -19.35
N HIS A 52 -21.33 -14.84 -18.22
CA HIS A 52 -19.96 -14.32 -18.06
C HIS A 52 -19.16 -15.19 -17.11
N ASN A 53 -17.86 -15.23 -17.30
CA ASN A 53 -16.91 -15.76 -16.33
C ASN A 53 -15.92 -14.66 -15.92
N LEU A 54 -15.10 -14.95 -14.92
CA LEU A 54 -14.01 -14.13 -14.48
C LEU A 54 -12.80 -15.04 -14.29
N VAL A 55 -11.78 -14.86 -15.13
CA VAL A 55 -10.61 -15.75 -15.22
C VAL A 55 -9.34 -14.91 -15.19
N SER A 56 -8.41 -15.26 -14.32
CA SER A 56 -7.06 -14.68 -14.34
C SER A 56 -6.32 -15.10 -15.60
N THR A 57 -5.61 -14.18 -16.23
CA THR A 57 -4.86 -14.41 -17.48
C THR A 57 -3.36 -14.34 -17.30
N SER A 58 -2.90 -13.56 -16.34
CA SER A 58 -1.48 -13.41 -15.98
C SER A 58 -1.35 -12.79 -14.60
N GLY A 59 -0.18 -12.91 -13.99
CA GLY A 59 0.14 -12.30 -12.69
C GLY A 59 0.42 -13.33 -11.62
N ILE A 60 0.26 -12.90 -10.36
CA ILE A 60 0.71 -13.66 -9.18
C ILE A 60 -0.33 -14.66 -8.65
N GLU A 61 -1.62 -14.41 -8.91
CA GLU A 61 -2.72 -15.26 -8.44
C GLU A 61 -3.45 -15.89 -9.63
N SER A 62 -4.03 -17.09 -9.40
CA SER A 62 -4.76 -17.81 -10.43
C SER A 62 -6.15 -18.19 -9.92
N PHE A 63 -7.18 -17.77 -10.66
CA PHE A 63 -8.56 -18.05 -10.32
C PHE A 63 -9.46 -18.19 -11.56
N ASN A 64 -10.58 -18.88 -11.39
CA ASN A 64 -11.61 -19.04 -12.39
C ASN A 64 -12.98 -19.21 -11.72
N SER A 65 -13.86 -18.28 -11.95
CA SER A 65 -15.22 -18.30 -11.37
C SER A 65 -16.15 -19.35 -11.97
N GLY A 66 -15.80 -19.92 -13.12
CA GLY A 66 -16.77 -20.56 -13.98
C GLY A 66 -17.80 -19.56 -14.53
N PHE A 67 -18.67 -20.01 -15.45
CA PHE A 67 -19.71 -19.19 -16.05
C PHE A 67 -20.90 -18.94 -15.11
N GLY A 68 -21.57 -17.80 -15.27
CA GLY A 68 -22.82 -17.46 -14.59
C GLY A 68 -23.43 -16.17 -15.10
N GLY A 69 -24.72 -15.99 -14.76
CA GLY A 69 -25.53 -14.82 -15.11
C GLY A 69 -25.69 -13.86 -13.93
N ALA A 70 -26.56 -12.88 -14.10
CA ALA A 70 -26.86 -11.84 -13.10
C ALA A 70 -27.15 -12.44 -11.71
N GLY A 71 -26.62 -11.79 -10.68
CA GLY A 71 -26.76 -12.21 -9.28
C GLY A 71 -25.74 -13.26 -8.82
N LYS A 72 -24.94 -13.85 -9.72
CA LYS A 72 -23.80 -14.68 -9.30
C LYS A 72 -22.78 -13.82 -8.58
N THR A 73 -22.17 -14.35 -7.54
CA THR A 73 -20.97 -13.77 -6.89
C THR A 73 -19.79 -14.71 -7.04
N PHE A 74 -18.59 -14.14 -7.01
CA PHE A 74 -17.32 -14.85 -6.90
C PHE A 74 -16.37 -14.01 -6.09
N SER A 75 -15.74 -14.61 -5.10
CA SER A 75 -14.73 -13.93 -4.27
C SER A 75 -13.40 -14.65 -4.34
N HIS A 76 -12.32 -13.87 -4.24
CA HIS A 76 -10.95 -14.36 -4.17
C HIS A 76 -10.17 -13.54 -3.16
N THR A 77 -9.46 -14.22 -2.25
CA THR A 77 -8.56 -13.59 -1.28
C THR A 77 -7.15 -13.59 -1.84
N PHE A 78 -6.52 -12.43 -1.85
CA PHE A 78 -5.18 -12.25 -2.43
C PHE A 78 -4.12 -12.39 -1.37
N ASN A 79 -3.29 -13.43 -1.48
CA ASN A 79 -2.28 -13.80 -0.49
C ASN A 79 -0.83 -13.52 -0.94
N SER A 80 -0.66 -12.90 -2.11
CA SER A 80 0.64 -12.57 -2.69
C SER A 80 0.67 -11.14 -3.19
N GLU A 81 1.77 -10.43 -2.96
CA GLU A 81 1.98 -9.07 -3.49
C GLU A 81 2.24 -9.09 -4.99
N GLY A 82 1.74 -8.06 -5.70
CA GLY A 82 1.93 -7.85 -7.13
C GLY A 82 0.60 -7.65 -7.86
N SER A 83 0.58 -7.88 -9.18
CA SER A 83 -0.59 -7.64 -10.01
C SER A 83 -1.11 -8.92 -10.63
N THR A 84 -2.45 -9.02 -10.76
CA THR A 84 -3.13 -10.11 -11.46
C THR A 84 -4.12 -9.52 -12.45
N ASN A 85 -3.95 -9.84 -13.73
CA ASN A 85 -4.89 -9.46 -14.78
C ASN A 85 -6.00 -10.51 -14.93
N TYR A 86 -7.22 -10.05 -15.17
CA TYR A 86 -8.37 -10.91 -15.35
C TYR A 86 -9.29 -10.43 -16.48
N VAL A 87 -10.05 -11.37 -17.06
CA VAL A 87 -10.98 -11.10 -18.16
C VAL A 87 -12.24 -11.96 -18.04
N CYS A 88 -13.29 -11.56 -18.77
CA CYS A 88 -14.32 -12.48 -19.22
C CYS A 88 -13.90 -13.09 -20.56
N THR A 89 -13.73 -14.40 -20.65
CA THR A 89 -13.15 -15.05 -21.85
C THR A 89 -13.91 -14.76 -23.14
N PRO A 90 -15.27 -14.78 -23.20
CA PRO A 90 -16.01 -14.42 -24.41
C PRO A 90 -16.05 -12.91 -24.70
N HIS A 91 -15.69 -12.04 -23.74
CA HIS A 91 -15.80 -10.59 -23.87
C HIS A 91 -14.50 -9.87 -23.47
N SER A 92 -13.35 -10.46 -23.75
CA SER A 92 -12.03 -9.99 -23.28
C SER A 92 -11.66 -8.55 -23.70
N GLY A 93 -12.27 -8.01 -24.74
CA GLY A 93 -12.09 -6.62 -25.16
C GLY A 93 -12.95 -5.60 -24.39
N ASN A 94 -14.02 -6.04 -23.71
CA ASN A 94 -14.98 -5.18 -23.03
C ASN A 94 -15.17 -5.50 -21.55
N MET A 95 -14.58 -6.59 -21.06
CA MET A 95 -14.66 -7.04 -19.68
C MET A 95 -13.31 -7.54 -19.23
N TYR A 96 -12.53 -6.66 -18.64
CA TYR A 96 -11.19 -6.97 -18.13
C TYR A 96 -10.77 -5.98 -17.03
N GLY A 97 -9.78 -6.39 -16.26
CA GLY A 97 -9.23 -5.57 -15.21
C GLY A 97 -7.93 -6.13 -14.64
N THR A 98 -7.43 -5.41 -13.65
CA THR A 98 -6.23 -5.75 -12.90
C THR A 98 -6.49 -5.56 -11.40
N VAL A 99 -6.10 -6.52 -10.59
CA VAL A 99 -5.98 -6.36 -9.15
C VAL A 99 -4.51 -6.14 -8.82
N ASN A 100 -4.20 -5.05 -8.13
CA ASN A 100 -2.88 -4.72 -7.62
C ASN A 100 -2.90 -4.92 -6.10
N VAL A 101 -2.06 -5.80 -5.63
CA VAL A 101 -1.93 -6.14 -4.21
C VAL A 101 -0.65 -5.57 -3.67
N SER A 102 -0.75 -4.75 -2.62
CA SER A 102 0.39 -4.19 -1.90
C SER A 102 0.33 -4.55 -0.43
N ASN A 103 1.49 -4.63 0.22
CA ASN A 103 1.54 -4.78 1.67
C ASN A 103 1.68 -3.38 2.28
N SER A 104 0.70 -2.95 3.06
CA SER A 104 0.74 -1.64 3.74
C SER A 104 1.88 -1.49 4.75
N LEU A 105 2.52 -2.59 5.16
CA LEU A 105 3.79 -2.56 5.90
C LEU A 105 5.00 -2.20 5.02
N SER A 106 4.88 -2.31 3.71
CA SER A 106 5.79 -1.72 2.77
C SER A 106 5.50 -0.22 2.72
N LEU A 107 6.43 0.61 3.17
CA LEU A 107 6.50 2.00 2.76
C LEU A 107 6.76 1.97 1.24
N SER A 108 5.71 1.70 0.46
CA SER A 108 5.80 1.80 -1.00
C SER A 108 6.17 3.24 -1.31
N PRO A 109 7.28 3.51 -2.00
CA PRO A 109 7.44 4.82 -2.59
C PRO A 109 6.27 4.96 -3.58
N ASP A 110 5.37 5.86 -3.29
CA ASP A 110 4.28 6.27 -4.18
C ASP A 110 4.87 6.58 -5.55
N ILE A 111 4.51 5.78 -6.59
CA ILE A 111 5.08 5.93 -7.94
C ILE A 111 4.28 7.02 -8.69
N ASN A 112 4.01 8.12 -8.05
CA ASN A 112 3.73 9.36 -8.73
C ASN A 112 5.05 10.03 -9.10
N ASN A 113 5.32 10.20 -10.40
CA ASN A 113 6.58 10.63 -11.01
C ASN A 113 7.07 12.05 -10.63
N ASN A 114 6.72 12.56 -9.47
CA ASN A 114 7.21 13.80 -8.87
C ASN A 114 7.98 13.57 -7.55
N HIS A 115 8.64 12.40 -7.42
CA HIS A 115 9.38 12.09 -6.20
C HIS A 115 10.52 13.07 -5.98
N ILE A 116 10.30 13.92 -4.99
CA ILE A 116 11.36 14.68 -4.36
C ILE A 116 12.37 13.67 -3.81
N LYS A 117 13.58 13.65 -4.35
CA LYS A 117 14.64 12.78 -3.83
C LYS A 117 15.23 13.40 -2.58
N ILE A 118 15.58 12.55 -1.62
CA ILE A 118 16.33 12.96 -0.43
C ILE A 118 17.77 12.42 -0.53
N TYR A 119 18.75 13.32 -0.35
CA TYR A 119 20.16 12.93 -0.50
C TYR A 119 21.09 13.83 0.34
N PRO A 120 22.27 13.31 0.71
CA PRO A 120 22.68 11.91 0.63
C PRO A 120 21.93 11.06 1.66
N ASN A 121 21.69 9.79 1.31
CA ASN A 121 21.16 8.80 2.23
C ASN A 121 21.86 7.46 1.95
N PRO A 122 22.70 6.93 2.84
CA PRO A 122 23.02 7.43 4.20
C PRO A 122 23.71 8.79 4.25
N THR A 123 23.62 9.44 5.42
CA THR A 123 24.28 10.74 5.69
C THR A 123 25.11 10.70 6.97
N THR A 124 26.12 11.57 7.05
CA THR A 124 26.88 11.82 8.30
C THR A 124 26.43 13.10 9.00
N SER A 125 25.79 14.04 8.28
CA SER A 125 25.39 15.34 8.85
C SER A 125 24.16 15.93 8.19
N ILE A 126 24.23 16.31 6.91
CA ILE A 126 23.21 17.09 6.22
C ILE A 126 22.50 16.22 5.20
N VAL A 127 21.17 16.40 5.10
CA VAL A 127 20.31 15.80 4.08
C VAL A 127 19.56 16.92 3.37
N LYS A 128 19.37 16.78 2.05
CA LYS A 128 18.62 17.74 1.23
C LYS A 128 17.46 17.05 0.52
N LEU A 129 16.35 17.74 0.44
CA LEU A 129 15.25 17.43 -0.49
C LEU A 129 15.57 18.05 -1.86
N GLN A 130 15.32 17.30 -2.93
CA GLN A 130 15.59 17.75 -4.30
C GLN A 130 14.69 18.93 -4.67
N GLY A 131 15.26 19.95 -5.33
CA GLY A 131 14.57 21.14 -5.81
C GLY A 131 14.69 22.33 -4.88
N ASP A 132 14.10 23.45 -5.30
CA ASP A 132 14.18 24.75 -4.61
C ASP A 132 12.93 25.04 -3.77
N LYS A 133 11.97 24.10 -3.71
CA LYS A 133 10.77 24.23 -2.88
C LYS A 133 11.10 24.16 -1.40
N GLU A 134 10.33 24.87 -0.60
CA GLU A 134 10.37 24.77 0.86
C GLU A 134 9.26 23.85 1.36
N TYR A 135 9.63 22.96 2.26
CA TYR A 135 8.74 21.98 2.89
C TYR A 135 8.65 22.26 4.39
N TYR A 136 7.50 21.95 4.99
CA TYR A 136 7.46 21.76 6.43
C TYR A 136 7.92 20.35 6.73
N ILE A 137 9.05 20.25 7.46
CA ILE A 137 9.76 18.99 7.68
C ILE A 137 9.69 18.62 9.14
N GLU A 138 9.36 17.36 9.41
CA GLU A 138 9.44 16.76 10.74
C GLU A 138 10.31 15.50 10.69
N VAL A 139 11.16 15.33 11.71
CA VAL A 139 12.05 14.17 11.85
C VAL A 139 11.67 13.38 13.09
N TYR A 140 11.53 12.06 12.92
CA TYR A 140 11.12 11.14 13.96
C TYR A 140 12.11 9.99 14.12
N THR A 141 12.26 9.48 15.34
CA THR A 141 12.88 8.17 15.56
C THR A 141 11.95 7.05 15.07
N LEU A 142 12.48 5.82 14.92
CA LEU A 142 11.65 4.65 14.58
C LEU A 142 10.57 4.34 15.64
N GLN A 143 10.73 4.84 16.87
CA GLN A 143 9.73 4.70 17.95
C GLN A 143 8.64 5.79 17.88
N GLY A 144 8.64 6.64 16.84
CA GLY A 144 7.65 7.69 16.64
C GLY A 144 7.89 8.96 17.47
N LYS A 145 9.03 9.09 18.18
CA LYS A 145 9.38 10.32 18.91
C LYS A 145 9.85 11.38 17.92
N LYS A 146 9.17 12.53 17.87
CA LYS A 146 9.63 13.69 17.10
C LYS A 146 10.89 14.28 17.72
N VAL A 147 11.95 14.43 16.92
CA VAL A 147 13.27 14.93 17.33
C VAL A 147 13.61 16.27 16.69
N MET A 148 12.95 16.65 15.59
CA MET A 148 13.17 17.90 14.89
C MET A 148 11.95 18.34 14.11
N ALA A 149 11.75 19.66 13.95
CA ALA A 149 10.82 20.26 12.99
C ALA A 149 11.44 21.55 12.45
N LEU A 150 11.32 21.78 11.13
CA LEU A 150 11.85 22.95 10.44
C LEU A 150 11.08 23.24 9.16
N THR A 151 11.31 24.42 8.57
CA THR A 151 10.84 24.74 7.21
C THR A 151 12.06 24.97 6.33
N GLY A 152 12.05 24.41 5.13
CA GLY A 152 13.13 24.50 4.16
C GLY A 152 13.27 23.22 3.34
N ASN A 153 14.42 23.02 2.71
CA ASN A 153 14.76 21.83 1.95
C ASN A 153 16.06 21.15 2.42
N THR A 154 16.66 21.66 3.49
CA THR A 154 17.93 21.18 4.02
C THR A 154 17.78 20.87 5.51
N ILE A 155 18.20 19.69 5.92
CA ILE A 155 18.04 19.16 7.28
C ILE A 155 19.44 18.92 7.85
N ASP A 156 19.81 19.63 8.91
CA ASP A 156 21.04 19.38 9.64
C ASP A 156 20.80 18.33 10.73
N MET A 157 21.28 17.13 10.50
CA MET A 157 21.21 16.00 11.41
C MET A 157 22.50 15.78 12.21
N SER A 158 23.47 16.70 12.16
CA SER A 158 24.80 16.53 12.77
C SER A 158 24.73 16.27 14.28
N HIS A 159 23.75 16.85 14.96
CA HIS A 159 23.52 16.71 16.41
C HIS A 159 22.71 15.45 16.79
N LEU A 160 22.21 14.69 15.80
CA LEU A 160 21.50 13.45 16.04
C LEU A 160 22.47 12.26 16.11
N SER A 161 22.15 11.29 16.94
CA SER A 161 22.91 10.03 17.05
C SER A 161 22.82 9.20 15.77
N SER A 162 23.81 8.35 15.53
CA SER A 162 23.77 7.36 14.43
C SER A 162 22.58 6.42 14.63
N ALA A 163 21.63 6.49 13.73
CA ALA A 163 20.39 5.71 13.76
C ALA A 163 19.63 5.86 12.43
N THR A 164 18.53 5.13 12.31
CA THR A 164 17.54 5.36 11.25
C THR A 164 16.44 6.30 11.75
N TYR A 165 16.09 7.27 10.92
CA TYR A 165 15.06 8.26 11.17
C TYR A 165 13.99 8.22 10.07
N ILE A 166 12.78 8.66 10.42
CA ILE A 166 11.72 8.95 9.45
C ILE A 166 11.64 10.46 9.29
N VAL A 167 11.80 10.92 8.06
CA VAL A 167 11.68 12.33 7.67
C VAL A 167 10.34 12.47 6.93
N LYS A 168 9.45 13.30 7.46
CA LYS A 168 8.20 13.70 6.82
C LYS A 168 8.37 15.09 6.24
N ALA A 169 8.00 15.28 4.99
CA ALA A 169 8.04 16.57 4.31
C ALA A 169 6.65 16.88 3.73
N LEU A 170 6.05 17.97 4.18
CA LEU A 170 4.75 18.47 3.72
C LEU A 170 4.97 19.66 2.78
N ASP A 171 4.53 19.53 1.53
CA ASP A 171 4.33 20.66 0.63
C ASP A 171 3.03 21.37 1.01
N LYS A 172 3.13 22.59 1.56
CA LYS A 172 1.96 23.36 2.01
C LYS A 172 1.11 23.93 0.86
N VAL A 173 1.67 23.99 -0.35
CA VAL A 173 0.97 24.52 -1.52
C VAL A 173 0.11 23.44 -2.15
N GLU A 174 0.69 22.25 -2.32
CA GLU A 174 0.04 21.11 -2.95
C GLU A 174 -0.70 20.23 -1.92
N ASN A 175 -0.46 20.48 -0.61
CA ASN A 175 -0.97 19.69 0.52
C ASN A 175 -0.61 18.20 0.42
N GLU A 176 0.58 17.93 -0.13
CA GLU A 176 1.13 16.59 -0.25
C GLU A 176 2.18 16.33 0.83
N GLU A 177 2.04 15.21 1.55
CA GLU A 177 3.01 14.72 2.52
C GLU A 177 3.78 13.53 1.93
N VAL A 178 5.11 13.59 1.99
CA VAL A 178 5.99 12.48 1.63
C VAL A 178 6.84 12.08 2.82
N SER A 179 7.12 10.78 2.94
CA SER A 179 7.92 10.23 4.04
C SER A 179 9.15 9.50 3.52
N TYR A 180 10.27 9.69 4.17
CA TYR A 180 11.56 9.09 3.83
C TYR A 180 12.18 8.39 5.01
N LYS A 181 12.78 7.23 4.76
CA LYS A 181 13.69 6.58 5.69
C LYS A 181 15.10 7.10 5.45
N VAL A 182 15.72 7.72 6.46
CA VAL A 182 17.06 8.29 6.39
C VAL A 182 17.96 7.56 7.38
N VAL A 183 19.12 7.09 6.90
CA VAL A 183 20.16 6.46 7.72
C VAL A 183 21.21 7.50 8.05
N LYS A 184 21.39 7.79 9.33
CA LYS A 184 22.43 8.66 9.89
C LYS A 184 23.57 7.79 10.42
N ASN A 185 24.74 7.94 9.85
CA ASN A 185 25.99 7.29 10.29
C ASN A 185 26.75 8.14 11.31
#